data_22e6ed7fdf8a3218b71ba14015c7d81d
#
_entry.id   22e6ed7fdf8a3218b71ba14015c7d81d
#
_cell.length_a   1.000
_cell.length_b   1.000
_cell.length_c   1.000
_cell.angle_alpha   90.00
_cell.angle_beta   90.00
_cell.angle_gamma   90.00
#
_symmetry.space_group_name_H-M   'P 1'
#
loop_
_entity.id
_entity.type
_entity.pdbx_description
1 polymer ?
#
loop_
_entity_poly.entity_id
_entity_poly.type
_entity_poly.pdbx_seq_one_letter_code
_entity_poly.pdbx_strand_id
1 'polypeptide(L)'
;MNYDALQRPAITNELLLQVFDLPVSFHRCLVPITGGVTSALMLSQAIWISQGVEQSAQGWFARSQDQWTEETGLSRWEQETARRALRGAGFLEERRVGMPAKLWYRVRAESVWQALRANAERPMNGGER
;
A
#
# COMPACT_ATOMS: atom_id res chain seq x y z
N MET A 1 16.39 13.46 44.03
CA MET A 1 15.43 12.79 43.16
C MET A 1 14.92 13.78 42.14
N ASN A 2 14.85 13.35 40.91
CA ASN A 2 14.39 14.22 39.86
C ASN A 2 12.87 14.29 39.84
N TYR A 3 12.34 15.46 40.09
CA TYR A 3 10.90 15.66 40.18
C TYR A 3 10.19 15.34 38.86
N ASP A 4 10.81 15.71 37.74
CA ASP A 4 10.24 15.44 36.43
C ASP A 4 10.12 13.93 36.16
N ALA A 5 11.10 13.17 36.60
CA ALA A 5 11.07 11.72 36.39
C ALA A 5 9.90 11.06 37.13
N LEU A 6 9.49 11.65 38.25
CA LEU A 6 8.37 11.14 39.03
C LEU A 6 7.03 11.45 38.38
N GLN A 7 6.96 12.51 37.60
CA GLN A 7 5.70 12.97 37.01
C GLN A 7 5.49 12.50 35.58
N ARG A 8 6.52 12.04 34.92
CA ARG A 8 6.43 11.54 33.58
C ARG A 8 5.99 10.09 33.59
N PRO A 9 4.99 9.74 32.80
CA PRO A 9 4.69 8.33 32.61
C PRO A 9 5.86 7.66 31.90
N ALA A 10 6.09 6.42 32.22
CA ALA A 10 7.07 5.62 31.49
C ALA A 10 6.59 5.45 30.04
N ILE A 11 7.50 5.56 29.09
CA ILE A 11 7.17 5.30 27.70
C ILE A 11 7.24 3.80 27.46
N THR A 12 6.12 3.21 27.13
CA THR A 12 6.01 1.77 26.89
C THR A 12 5.51 1.54 25.46
N ASN A 13 5.68 0.31 24.98
CA ASN A 13 5.14 -0.06 23.65
C ASN A 13 3.63 0.13 23.60
N GLU A 14 2.94 -0.16 24.69
CA GLU A 14 1.50 0.03 24.75
C GLU A 14 1.12 1.49 24.59
N LEU A 15 1.87 2.37 25.23
CA LEU A 15 1.60 3.79 25.11
C LEU A 15 1.83 4.26 23.67
N LEU A 16 2.90 3.77 23.03
CA LEU A 16 3.16 4.13 21.64
C LEU A 16 2.01 3.72 20.74
N LEU A 17 1.48 2.51 20.93
CA LEU A 17 0.36 2.03 20.12
C LEU A 17 -0.90 2.87 20.30
N GLN A 18 -1.08 3.44 21.49
CA GLN A 18 -2.23 4.29 21.76
C GLN A 18 -2.17 5.64 21.06
N VAL A 19 -0.97 6.14 20.81
CA VAL A 19 -0.80 7.46 20.19
C VAL A 19 -0.54 7.41 18.70
N PHE A 20 -0.35 6.21 18.14
CA PHE A 20 -0.12 6.06 16.71
C PHE A 20 -1.42 6.27 15.92
N ASP A 21 -1.27 6.69 14.67
CA ASP A 21 -2.37 6.72 13.74
C ASP A 21 -2.82 5.31 13.43
N LEU A 22 -3.87 5.21 12.63
CA LEU A 22 -4.34 3.91 12.15
C LEU A 22 -3.26 3.26 11.28
N PRO A 23 -3.03 1.97 11.47
CA PRO A 23 -2.06 1.28 10.61
C PRO A 23 -2.61 1.09 9.21
N VAL A 24 -1.72 0.87 8.25
CA VAL A 24 -2.08 0.52 6.90
C VAL A 24 -1.88 -0.99 6.71
N SER A 25 -2.77 -1.61 5.94
CA SER A 25 -2.62 -3.03 5.62
C SER A 25 -1.42 -3.26 4.71
N PHE A 26 -0.65 -4.29 5.01
CA PHE A 26 0.50 -4.66 4.21
C PHE A 26 0.52 -6.17 4.01
N HIS A 27 0.40 -6.60 2.78
CA HIS A 27 0.38 -8.03 2.44
C HIS A 27 1.73 -8.46 1.90
N ARG A 28 2.44 -9.25 2.70
CA ARG A 28 3.80 -9.70 2.37
C ARG A 28 3.86 -10.45 1.06
N CYS A 29 2.79 -11.18 0.71
CA CYS A 29 2.76 -11.97 -0.52
C CYS A 29 2.87 -11.11 -1.77
N LEU A 30 2.62 -9.82 -1.67
CA LEU A 30 2.73 -8.92 -2.81
C LEU A 30 4.16 -8.48 -3.07
N VAL A 31 5.08 -8.66 -2.12
CA VAL A 31 6.46 -8.22 -2.30
C VAL A 31 7.15 -8.89 -3.49
N PRO A 32 7.15 -10.24 -3.59
CA PRO A 32 7.86 -10.87 -4.71
C PRO A 32 7.24 -10.57 -6.08
N ILE A 33 5.95 -10.29 -6.16
CA ILE A 33 5.33 -10.03 -7.45
C ILE A 33 5.39 -8.56 -7.87
N THR A 34 5.64 -7.65 -6.92
CA THR A 34 5.70 -6.21 -7.23
C THR A 34 7.13 -5.68 -7.28
N GLY A 35 8.08 -6.48 -6.83
CA GLY A 35 9.49 -6.09 -6.87
C GLY A 35 9.98 -5.32 -5.66
N GLY A 36 9.16 -5.10 -4.64
CA GLY A 36 9.62 -4.43 -3.44
C GLY A 36 8.53 -4.09 -2.45
N VAL A 37 8.98 -3.66 -1.28
CA VAL A 37 8.09 -3.36 -0.16
C VAL A 37 7.22 -2.13 -0.46
N THR A 38 7.81 -1.11 -1.04
CA THR A 38 7.09 0.14 -1.33
C THR A 38 5.92 -0.10 -2.29
N SER A 39 6.17 -0.83 -3.37
CA SER A 39 5.12 -1.16 -4.32
C SER A 39 4.07 -2.07 -3.71
N ALA A 40 4.51 -3.04 -2.89
CA ALA A 40 3.59 -3.94 -2.22
C ALA A 40 2.69 -3.18 -1.24
N LEU A 41 3.23 -2.20 -0.54
CA LEU A 41 2.46 -1.38 0.38
C LEU A 41 1.40 -0.57 -0.38
N MET A 42 1.79 0.07 -1.47
CA MET A 42 0.86 0.85 -2.26
C MET A 42 -0.25 -0.02 -2.85
N LEU A 43 0.10 -1.19 -3.36
CA LEU A 43 -0.90 -2.11 -3.89
C LEU A 43 -1.82 -2.64 -2.80
N SER A 44 -1.28 -2.93 -1.61
CA SER A 44 -2.09 -3.35 -0.48
C SER A 44 -3.15 -2.31 -0.14
N GLN A 45 -2.74 -1.05 -0.10
CA GLN A 45 -3.66 0.03 0.21
C GLN A 45 -4.69 0.21 -0.92
N ALA A 46 -4.26 0.10 -2.16
CA ALA A 46 -5.17 0.21 -3.31
C ALA A 46 -6.26 -0.89 -3.25
N ILE A 47 -5.87 -2.10 -2.90
CA ILE A 47 -6.83 -3.20 -2.75
C ILE A 47 -7.81 -2.90 -1.62
N TRP A 48 -7.31 -2.40 -0.51
CA TRP A 48 -8.14 -2.02 0.63
C TRP A 48 -9.17 -0.96 0.25
N ILE A 49 -8.72 0.11 -0.44
CA ILE A 49 -9.60 1.17 -0.90
C ILE A 49 -10.67 0.60 -1.83
N SER A 50 -10.27 -0.32 -2.71
CA SER A 50 -11.16 -0.88 -3.71
C SER A 50 -12.38 -1.58 -3.12
N GLN A 51 -12.27 -2.10 -1.89
CA GLN A 51 -13.39 -2.76 -1.24
C GLN A 51 -14.53 -1.81 -0.94
N GLY A 52 -14.23 -0.53 -0.72
CA GLY A 52 -15.23 0.47 -0.42
C GLY A 52 -15.80 1.19 -1.64
N VAL A 53 -15.35 0.81 -2.83
CA VAL A 53 -15.79 1.47 -4.05
C VAL A 53 -17.13 0.91 -4.49
N GLU A 54 -18.04 1.80 -4.87
CA GLU A 54 -19.35 1.39 -5.35
C GLU A 54 -19.23 0.61 -6.65
N GLN A 55 -20.12 -0.34 -6.85
CA GLN A 55 -20.12 -1.17 -8.03
C GLN A 55 -20.24 -0.35 -9.32
N SER A 56 -20.99 0.74 -9.27
CA SER A 56 -21.16 1.63 -10.42
C SER A 56 -19.84 2.29 -10.86
N ALA A 57 -18.86 2.39 -9.97
CA ALA A 57 -17.56 2.98 -10.27
C ALA A 57 -16.63 2.00 -10.97
N GLN A 58 -17.00 0.74 -11.08
CA GLN A 58 -16.21 -0.30 -11.78
C GLN A 58 -14.79 -0.42 -11.25
N GLY A 59 -14.62 -0.20 -9.95
CA GLY A 59 -13.33 -0.33 -9.29
C GLY A 59 -12.45 0.92 -9.32
N TRP A 60 -12.88 1.97 -9.98
CA TRP A 60 -12.10 3.21 -10.04
C TRP A 60 -12.27 4.03 -8.78
N PHE A 61 -11.16 4.54 -8.26
CA PHE A 61 -11.15 5.47 -7.12
C PHE A 61 -10.12 6.57 -7.35
N ALA A 62 -10.37 7.73 -6.79
CA ALA A 62 -9.45 8.86 -6.89
C ALA A 62 -8.64 8.99 -5.60
N ARG A 63 -7.37 9.33 -5.74
CA ARG A 63 -6.51 9.67 -4.60
C ARG A 63 -5.50 10.72 -5.02
N SER A 64 -5.32 11.73 -4.18
CA SER A 64 -4.27 12.72 -4.37
C SER A 64 -2.97 12.19 -3.78
N GLN A 65 -1.86 12.86 -4.13
CA GLN A 65 -0.57 12.52 -3.55
C GLN A 65 -0.58 12.69 -2.03
N ASP A 66 -1.24 13.73 -1.55
CA ASP A 66 -1.34 13.96 -0.11
C ASP A 66 -2.13 12.87 0.59
N GLN A 67 -3.20 12.39 -0.04
CA GLN A 67 -3.98 11.30 0.52
C GLN A 67 -3.18 10.00 0.57
N TRP A 68 -2.40 9.71 -0.45
CA TRP A 68 -1.53 8.55 -0.41
C TRP A 68 -0.51 8.65 0.72
N THR A 69 0.10 9.83 0.88
CA THR A 69 1.06 10.05 1.97
C THR A 69 0.40 9.87 3.32
N GLU A 70 -0.78 10.44 3.49
CA GLU A 70 -1.51 10.35 4.75
C GLU A 70 -1.88 8.92 5.09
N GLU A 71 -2.29 8.14 4.11
CA GLU A 71 -2.75 6.77 4.33
C GLU A 71 -1.61 5.76 4.42
N THR A 72 -0.52 5.97 3.72
CA THR A 72 0.55 4.97 3.62
C THR A 72 1.89 5.42 4.17
N GLY A 73 2.09 6.72 4.34
CA GLY A 73 3.39 7.25 4.72
C GLY A 73 4.38 7.35 3.56
N LEU A 74 3.96 6.97 2.35
CA LEU A 74 4.86 7.02 1.19
C LEU A 74 5.10 8.47 0.76
N SER A 75 6.36 8.80 0.48
CA SER A 75 6.70 10.10 -0.08
C SER A 75 6.22 10.17 -1.53
N ARG A 76 6.21 11.39 -2.07
CA ARG A 76 5.84 11.60 -3.46
C ARG A 76 6.71 10.78 -4.41
N TRP A 77 8.01 10.75 -4.17
CA TRP A 77 8.93 10.00 -5.00
C TRP A 77 8.67 8.49 -4.90
N GLU A 78 8.42 8.00 -3.69
CA GLU A 78 8.11 6.58 -3.49
C GLU A 78 6.81 6.19 -4.17
N GLN A 79 5.81 7.07 -4.11
CA GLN A 79 4.55 6.84 -4.81
C GLN A 79 4.77 6.75 -6.31
N GLU A 80 5.55 7.66 -6.85
CA GLU A 80 5.79 7.69 -8.30
C GLU A 80 6.51 6.42 -8.75
N THR A 81 7.51 6.00 -8.00
CA THR A 81 8.24 4.78 -8.30
C THR A 81 7.32 3.56 -8.20
N ALA A 82 6.51 3.49 -7.15
CA ALA A 82 5.58 2.38 -6.96
C ALA A 82 4.53 2.34 -8.06
N ARG A 83 3.98 3.50 -8.42
CA ARG A 83 2.97 3.58 -9.48
C ARG A 83 3.52 3.08 -10.81
N ARG A 84 4.74 3.48 -11.13
CA ARG A 84 5.39 3.03 -12.36
C ARG A 84 5.57 1.51 -12.36
N ALA A 85 6.03 0.96 -11.25
CA ALA A 85 6.23 -0.48 -11.13
C ALA A 85 4.90 -1.24 -11.24
N LEU A 86 3.86 -0.76 -10.57
CA LEU A 86 2.57 -1.43 -10.56
C LEU A 86 1.87 -1.36 -11.92
N ARG A 87 1.99 -0.23 -12.62
CA ARG A 87 1.46 -0.12 -13.97
C ARG A 87 2.22 -1.03 -14.93
N GLY A 88 3.54 -1.03 -14.81
CA GLY A 88 4.38 -1.88 -15.66
C GLY A 88 4.09 -3.35 -15.51
N ALA A 89 3.74 -3.77 -14.29
CA ALA A 89 3.37 -5.16 -14.01
C ALA A 89 1.92 -5.48 -14.41
N GLY A 90 1.13 -4.47 -14.73
CA GLY A 90 -0.28 -4.67 -15.08
C GLY A 90 -1.20 -4.83 -13.88
N PHE A 91 -0.78 -4.43 -12.69
CA PHE A 91 -1.57 -4.59 -11.47
C PHE A 91 -2.44 -3.40 -11.14
N LEU A 92 -2.09 -2.24 -11.69
CA LEU A 92 -2.78 -0.98 -11.38
C LEU A 92 -2.95 -0.19 -12.67
N GLU A 93 -4.15 0.33 -12.87
CA GLU A 93 -4.42 1.26 -13.96
C GLU A 93 -4.53 2.66 -13.41
N GLU A 94 -4.16 3.65 -14.21
CA GLU A 94 -4.29 5.06 -13.84
C GLU A 94 -5.00 5.81 -14.95
N ARG A 95 -5.73 6.83 -14.55
CA ARG A 95 -6.43 7.71 -15.50
C ARG A 95 -6.47 9.11 -14.92
N ARG A 96 -6.21 10.12 -15.76
CA ARG A 96 -6.41 11.51 -15.39
C ARG A 96 -7.76 11.95 -15.88
N VAL A 97 -8.55 12.53 -15.01
CA VAL A 97 -9.90 12.96 -15.36
C VAL A 97 -10.18 14.33 -14.75
N GLY A 98 -10.78 15.18 -15.54
CA GLY A 98 -11.27 16.45 -15.04
C GLY A 98 -10.32 17.61 -15.23
N MET A 99 -10.79 18.79 -14.80
CA MET A 99 -10.05 20.03 -14.88
C MET A 99 -10.36 20.83 -13.62
N PRO A 100 -9.42 20.94 -12.65
CA PRO A 100 -8.07 20.35 -12.68
C PRO A 100 -8.14 18.83 -12.66
N ALA A 101 -7.13 18.21 -13.26
CA ALA A 101 -7.11 16.76 -13.40
C ALA A 101 -6.91 16.09 -12.05
N LYS A 102 -7.69 15.03 -11.84
CA LYS A 102 -7.50 14.12 -10.70
C LYS A 102 -6.98 12.80 -11.21
N LEU A 103 -6.13 12.17 -10.41
CA LEU A 103 -5.66 10.82 -10.72
C LEU A 103 -6.61 9.80 -10.14
N TRP A 104 -7.07 8.93 -11.03
CA TRP A 104 -7.93 7.80 -10.70
C TRP A 104 -7.15 6.52 -10.88
N TYR A 105 -7.47 5.52 -10.07
CA TYR A 105 -6.77 4.25 -10.03
C TYR A 105 -7.76 3.10 -10.03
N ARG A 106 -7.35 1.98 -10.62
CA ARG A 106 -8.12 0.74 -10.56
C ARG A 106 -7.17 -0.44 -10.42
N VAL A 107 -7.42 -1.29 -9.45
CA VAL A 107 -6.64 -2.52 -9.27
C VAL A 107 -7.09 -3.55 -10.31
N ARG A 108 -6.11 -4.19 -10.95
CA ARG A 108 -6.36 -5.27 -11.89
C ARG A 108 -6.30 -6.59 -11.13
N ALA A 109 -7.38 -6.93 -10.45
CA ALA A 109 -7.43 -8.09 -9.55
C ALA A 109 -7.02 -9.39 -10.25
N GLU A 110 -7.47 -9.59 -11.48
CA GLU A 110 -7.14 -10.81 -12.21
C GLU A 110 -5.64 -10.92 -12.47
N SER A 111 -5.00 -9.82 -12.83
CA SER A 111 -3.56 -9.80 -13.05
C SER A 111 -2.78 -10.10 -11.78
N VAL A 112 -3.24 -9.52 -10.66
CA VAL A 112 -2.62 -9.78 -9.36
C VAL A 112 -2.76 -11.26 -8.99
N TRP A 113 -3.94 -11.80 -9.18
CA TRP A 113 -4.22 -13.22 -8.89
C TRP A 113 -3.33 -14.14 -9.71
N GLN A 114 -3.19 -13.88 -11.01
CA GLN A 114 -2.34 -14.67 -11.89
C GLN A 114 -0.88 -14.63 -11.44
N ALA A 115 -0.40 -13.44 -11.04
CA ALA A 115 0.96 -13.30 -10.57
C ALA A 115 1.19 -14.04 -9.25
N LEU A 116 0.22 -13.99 -8.35
CA LEU A 116 0.31 -14.72 -7.07
C LEU A 116 0.36 -16.21 -7.32
N ARG A 117 -0.47 -16.72 -8.21
CA ARG A 117 -0.47 -18.14 -8.56
C ARG A 117 0.85 -18.56 -9.17
N ALA A 118 1.36 -17.79 -10.13
CA ALA A 118 2.62 -18.10 -10.77
C ALA A 118 3.77 -18.13 -9.77
N ASN A 119 3.76 -17.21 -8.83
CA ASN A 119 4.80 -17.17 -7.81
C ASN A 119 4.69 -18.36 -6.84
N ALA A 120 3.47 -18.74 -6.48
CA ALA A 120 3.25 -19.86 -5.57
C ALA A 120 3.63 -21.21 -6.19
N GLU A 121 3.52 -21.32 -7.51
CA GLU A 121 3.85 -22.54 -8.24
C GLU A 121 5.33 -22.64 -8.61
N ARG A 122 6.09 -21.59 -8.30
CA ARG A 122 7.50 -21.57 -8.61
C ARG A 122 8.24 -22.61 -7.77
N PRO A 123 9.08 -23.45 -8.37
CA PRO A 123 9.82 -24.42 -7.59
C PRO A 123 10.73 -23.71 -6.60
N MET A 124 10.78 -24.22 -5.40
CA MET A 124 11.74 -23.71 -4.44
C MET A 124 13.11 -24.19 -4.85
N ASN A 125 14.08 -23.33 -4.81
CA ASN A 125 15.43 -23.73 -5.05
C ASN A 125 15.92 -24.45 -3.87
N GLY A 126 16.54 -25.56 -4.14
CA GLY A 126 17.01 -26.40 -3.09
C GLY A 126 17.76 -25.64 -2.12
N GLY A 127 17.87 -25.67 -1.23
CA GLY A 127 18.64 -25.05 -0.39
C GLY A 127 18.17 -23.85 0.08
N GLU A 128 17.33 -23.56 -0.61
CA GLU A 128 16.97 -22.60 -0.29
C GLU A 128 16.73 -22.62 0.95
N ARG A 129 16.96 -23.23 1.36
CA ARG A 129 16.94 -23.19 2.42
C ARG A 129 17.09 -23.83 3.11
#